data_1e7850bc9004ba54540cad2948f416df
#
_entry.id   1e7850bc9004ba54540cad2948f416df
#
_cell.length_a   1.000
_cell.length_b   1.000
_cell.length_c   1.000
_cell.angle_alpha   90.00
_cell.angle_beta   90.00
_cell.angle_gamma   90.00
#
_symmetry.space_group_name_H-M   'P 1'
#
loop_
_entity.id
_entity.type
_entity.pdbx_description
1 polymer ?
#
loop_
_entity_poly.entity_id
_entity_poly.type
_entity_poly.pdbx_seq_one_letter_code
_entity_poly.pdbx_strand_id
1 'polypeptide(L)'
;YLMLGQFISVFGGAILRFALSLFVLDVTGRADIFATVLAISSIPVLFAPIGGAIADRFDRKLLMVLMDVANAIIAGLLFLVVGTTESILGIGVLIFILTIVGSFDTPVVGASIPLLVEEEELEKINGLSNGILQLSNVVAPIIGGIFYGVMGAKLLVASSILFFIIAAIIESFLKIPFEKRKQSSGTIMQILTADLKDGFKEVKNNQVIFKSITIAAAINFVLTSFFIVGLPVILRMTLQVNDTMYGIGMGVFSFASIIGAIFAGQLTKNIKFNNFYRVFTLSGILLILMNLLLSMTSIGVGFMVVLVMEIIIGMMLSAISIYLITIVQRITPKENLGKVMATIIAVAQCAVPLGQLLMGLIFRNTTDSVFVPLLLISGLVLLISGACFMMFRETKESDIYTAKD
;
A
#
# COMPACT_ATOMS: atom_id res chain seq x y z
N TYR A 1 19.01 0.37 18.24
CA TYR A 1 19.58 0.56 16.89
C TYR A 1 18.61 0.07 15.80
N LEU A 2 18.08 -1.18 15.87
CA LEU A 2 17.18 -1.70 14.82
C LEU A 2 16.00 -0.77 14.54
N MET A 3 15.21 -0.41 15.55
CA MET A 3 14.04 0.47 15.38
C MET A 3 14.42 1.86 14.89
N LEU A 4 15.57 2.39 15.29
CA LEU A 4 16.04 3.70 14.82
C LEU A 4 16.49 3.64 13.36
N GLY A 5 17.27 2.62 12.98
CA GLY A 5 17.65 2.38 11.58
C GLY A 5 16.43 2.21 10.69
N GLN A 6 15.50 1.34 11.08
CA GLN A 6 14.24 1.13 10.37
C GLN A 6 13.43 2.42 10.23
N PHE A 7 13.30 3.23 11.29
CA PHE A 7 12.57 4.50 11.20
C PHE A 7 13.20 5.43 10.16
N ILE A 8 14.52 5.60 10.20
CA ILE A 8 15.24 6.52 9.31
C ILE A 8 15.17 6.01 7.85
N SER A 9 15.37 4.71 7.62
CA SER A 9 15.31 4.09 6.29
C SER A 9 13.91 4.19 5.70
N VAL A 10 12.88 3.75 6.44
CA VAL A 10 11.48 3.75 5.99
C VAL A 10 10.99 5.17 5.72
N PHE A 11 11.33 6.11 6.62
CA PHE A 11 10.94 7.51 6.46
C PHE A 11 11.63 8.16 5.25
N GLY A 12 12.93 7.93 5.09
CA GLY A 12 13.69 8.39 3.92
C GLY A 12 13.13 7.83 2.61
N GLY A 13 12.79 6.54 2.59
CA GLY A 13 12.14 5.88 1.45
C GLY A 13 10.74 6.42 1.17
N ALA A 14 9.96 6.74 2.19
CA ALA A 14 8.62 7.32 2.03
C ALA A 14 8.68 8.75 1.46
N ILE A 15 9.62 9.58 1.93
CA ILE A 15 9.87 10.91 1.36
C ILE A 15 10.31 10.80 -0.10
N LEU A 16 11.22 9.88 -0.42
CA LEU A 16 11.71 9.67 -1.79
C LEU A 16 10.56 9.28 -2.72
N ARG A 17 9.73 8.30 -2.34
CA ARG A 17 8.56 7.89 -3.12
C ARG A 17 7.58 9.03 -3.32
N PHE A 18 7.30 9.82 -2.28
CA PHE A 18 6.45 11.00 -2.37
C PHE A 18 7.02 12.02 -3.37
N ALA A 19 8.29 12.40 -3.22
CA ALA A 19 8.94 13.37 -4.08
C ALA A 19 8.95 12.95 -5.55
N LEU A 20 9.24 11.66 -5.82
CA LEU A 20 9.26 11.12 -7.17
C LEU A 20 7.86 11.02 -7.78
N SER A 21 6.85 10.63 -6.99
CA SER A 21 5.47 10.55 -7.47
C SER A 21 4.97 11.94 -7.90
N LEU A 22 5.17 12.94 -7.05
CA LEU A 22 4.79 14.32 -7.36
C LEU A 22 5.59 14.87 -8.55
N PHE A 23 6.90 14.61 -8.61
CA PHE A 23 7.76 15.03 -9.71
C PHE A 23 7.30 14.45 -11.06
N VAL A 24 7.00 13.15 -11.12
CA VAL A 24 6.50 12.51 -12.36
C VAL A 24 5.19 13.15 -12.82
N LEU A 25 4.28 13.44 -11.89
CA LEU A 25 3.01 14.06 -12.21
C LEU A 25 3.21 15.51 -12.70
N ASP A 26 4.06 16.29 -12.03
CA ASP A 26 4.33 17.70 -12.37
C ASP A 26 5.03 17.84 -13.73
N VAL A 27 6.05 17.01 -14.01
CA VAL A 27 6.83 17.11 -15.26
C VAL A 27 6.07 16.59 -16.46
N THR A 28 5.26 15.53 -16.27
CA THR A 28 4.53 14.92 -17.40
C THR A 28 3.21 15.61 -17.67
N GLY A 29 2.54 16.14 -16.64
CA GLY A 29 1.16 16.60 -16.73
C GLY A 29 0.20 15.51 -17.18
N ARG A 30 0.58 14.21 -17.04
CA ARG A 30 -0.13 13.06 -17.63
C ARG A 30 -0.41 12.00 -16.58
N ALA A 31 -1.69 11.81 -16.29
CA ALA A 31 -2.16 10.81 -15.33
C ALA A 31 -1.85 9.36 -15.76
N ASP A 32 -1.85 9.06 -17.07
CA ASP A 32 -1.56 7.72 -17.59
C ASP A 32 -0.10 7.33 -17.40
N ILE A 33 0.84 8.26 -17.61
CA ILE A 33 2.27 8.02 -17.35
C ILE A 33 2.51 7.84 -15.86
N PHE A 34 1.97 8.74 -15.03
CA PHE A 34 2.04 8.65 -13.58
C PHE A 34 1.53 7.30 -13.06
N ALA A 35 0.33 6.90 -13.50
CA ALA A 35 -0.27 5.62 -13.15
C ALA A 35 0.57 4.42 -13.60
N THR A 36 1.16 4.49 -14.80
CA THR A 36 2.03 3.41 -15.32
C THR A 36 3.28 3.24 -14.47
N VAL A 37 3.94 4.34 -14.09
CA VAL A 37 5.10 4.31 -13.20
C VAL A 37 4.74 3.69 -11.85
N LEU A 38 3.62 4.08 -11.26
CA LEU A 38 3.15 3.51 -9.99
C LEU A 38 2.76 2.04 -10.11
N ALA A 39 2.07 1.65 -11.19
CA ALA A 39 1.67 0.26 -11.43
C ALA A 39 2.88 -0.67 -11.55
N ILE A 40 3.87 -0.27 -12.34
CA ILE A 40 5.13 -1.03 -12.48
C ILE A 40 5.85 -1.10 -11.14
N SER A 41 5.87 -0.01 -10.37
CA SER A 41 6.51 0.04 -9.05
C SER A 41 5.77 -0.77 -7.97
N SER A 42 4.52 -1.13 -8.18
CA SER A 42 3.75 -1.97 -7.25
C SER A 42 4.04 -3.48 -7.43
N ILE A 43 4.54 -3.90 -8.60
CA ILE A 43 4.81 -5.32 -8.90
C ILE A 43 5.84 -5.95 -7.96
N PRO A 44 6.96 -5.29 -7.58
CA PRO A 44 7.98 -5.88 -6.72
C PRO A 44 7.50 -6.29 -5.34
N VAL A 45 6.40 -5.74 -4.83
CA VAL A 45 5.81 -6.14 -3.54
C VAL A 45 5.43 -7.63 -3.52
N LEU A 46 5.14 -8.22 -4.69
CA LEU A 46 4.87 -9.64 -4.84
C LEU A 46 6.11 -10.51 -4.56
N PHE A 47 7.31 -9.94 -4.58
CA PHE A 47 8.56 -10.63 -4.27
C PHE A 47 8.91 -10.60 -2.77
N ALA A 48 8.13 -9.92 -1.92
CA ALA A 48 8.38 -9.85 -0.47
C ALA A 48 8.61 -11.24 0.20
N PRO A 49 7.89 -12.33 -0.17
CA PRO A 49 8.16 -13.66 0.40
C PRO A 49 9.57 -14.16 0.10
N ILE A 50 10.18 -13.74 -1.02
CA ILE A 50 11.58 -14.06 -1.36
C ILE A 50 12.54 -13.41 -0.35
N GLY A 51 12.21 -12.19 0.10
CA GLY A 51 12.97 -11.47 1.12
C GLY A 51 13.07 -12.25 2.44
N GLY A 52 11.96 -12.85 2.89
CA GLY A 52 11.97 -13.73 4.05
C GLY A 52 12.88 -14.93 3.90
N ALA A 53 12.84 -15.59 2.74
CA ALA A 53 13.71 -16.74 2.45
C ALA A 53 15.20 -16.35 2.31
N ILE A 54 15.50 -15.13 1.86
CA ILE A 54 16.85 -14.55 1.84
C ILE A 54 17.29 -14.26 3.28
N ALA A 55 16.44 -13.69 4.13
CA ALA A 55 16.72 -13.41 5.53
C ALA A 55 17.06 -14.66 6.35
N ASP A 56 16.54 -15.82 5.95
CA ASP A 56 16.85 -17.09 6.59
C ASP A 56 18.22 -17.69 6.19
N ARG A 57 18.79 -17.25 5.06
CA ARG A 57 20.01 -17.81 4.47
C ARG A 57 21.24 -16.94 4.64
N PHE A 58 21.06 -15.64 4.76
CA PHE A 58 22.14 -14.65 4.82
C PHE A 58 22.15 -13.91 6.16
N ASP A 59 23.28 -13.31 6.47
CA ASP A 59 23.41 -12.41 7.62
C ASP A 59 22.47 -11.23 7.48
N ARG A 60 21.48 -11.15 8.37
CA ARG A 60 20.41 -10.15 8.34
C ARG A 60 20.93 -8.73 8.53
N LYS A 61 21.94 -8.55 9.39
CA LYS A 61 22.63 -7.25 9.53
C LYS A 61 23.24 -6.81 8.20
N LEU A 62 24.00 -7.72 7.56
CA LEU A 62 24.63 -7.41 6.28
C LEU A 62 23.58 -7.12 5.21
N LEU A 63 22.47 -7.85 5.19
CA LEU A 63 21.36 -7.61 4.26
C LEU A 63 20.77 -6.21 4.45
N MET A 64 20.44 -5.79 5.68
CA MET A 64 19.88 -4.46 5.96
C MET A 64 20.83 -3.36 5.51
N VAL A 65 22.10 -3.43 5.93
CA VAL A 65 23.13 -2.45 5.52
C VAL A 65 23.28 -2.40 4.00
N LEU A 66 23.32 -3.56 3.31
CA LEU A 66 23.44 -3.59 1.84
C LEU A 66 22.20 -3.03 1.15
N MET A 67 21.01 -3.26 1.68
CA MET A 67 19.76 -2.69 1.15
C MET A 67 19.75 -1.17 1.29
N ASP A 68 20.16 -0.62 2.43
CA ASP A 68 20.24 0.83 2.62
C ASP A 68 21.32 1.46 1.73
N VAL A 69 22.48 0.84 1.60
CA VAL A 69 23.52 1.30 0.65
C VAL A 69 23.03 1.26 -0.79
N ALA A 70 22.33 0.19 -1.18
CA ALA A 70 21.73 0.09 -2.51
C ALA A 70 20.67 1.18 -2.73
N ASN A 71 19.79 1.44 -1.75
CA ASN A 71 18.82 2.52 -1.80
C ASN A 71 19.49 3.90 -1.90
N ALA A 72 20.60 4.13 -1.18
CA ALA A 72 21.37 5.37 -1.29
C ALA A 72 21.98 5.53 -2.69
N ILE A 73 22.51 4.48 -3.27
CA ILE A 73 23.07 4.51 -4.66
C ILE A 73 21.95 4.79 -5.66
N ILE A 74 20.81 4.10 -5.56
CA ILE A 74 19.67 4.31 -6.46
C ILE A 74 19.13 5.73 -6.33
N ALA A 75 19.01 6.26 -5.09
CA ALA A 75 18.63 7.64 -4.85
C ALA A 75 19.66 8.63 -5.43
N GLY A 76 20.96 8.30 -5.37
CA GLY A 76 22.03 9.07 -6.02
C GLY A 76 21.89 9.10 -7.55
N LEU A 77 21.56 7.98 -8.18
CA LEU A 77 21.28 7.92 -9.62
C LEU A 77 20.01 8.74 -9.95
N LEU A 78 18.96 8.63 -9.13
CA LEU A 78 17.74 9.44 -9.27
C LEU A 78 18.05 10.94 -9.14
N PHE A 79 18.92 11.35 -8.22
CA PHE A 79 19.35 12.74 -8.09
C PHE A 79 19.99 13.29 -9.36
N LEU A 80 20.75 12.47 -10.11
CA LEU A 80 21.37 12.87 -11.37
C LEU A 80 20.34 13.00 -12.50
N VAL A 81 19.29 12.20 -12.47
CA VAL A 81 18.28 12.10 -13.51
C VAL A 81 17.10 13.07 -13.27
N VAL A 82 16.74 13.34 -12.01
CA VAL A 82 15.69 14.30 -11.65
C VAL A 82 16.07 15.71 -12.08
N GLY A 83 15.21 16.35 -12.88
CA GLY A 83 15.45 17.69 -13.46
C GLY A 83 15.86 17.68 -14.93
N THR A 84 16.03 16.50 -15.54
CA THR A 84 16.19 16.35 -16.99
C THR A 84 14.89 15.81 -17.58
N THR A 85 14.32 16.51 -18.56
CA THR A 85 12.98 16.22 -19.11
C THR A 85 12.88 14.92 -19.93
N GLU A 86 14.00 14.31 -20.29
CA GLU A 86 14.04 13.17 -21.22
C GLU A 86 14.03 11.79 -20.55
N SER A 87 13.97 11.71 -19.22
CA SER A 87 14.31 10.46 -18.53
C SER A 87 13.22 9.84 -17.67
N ILE A 88 11.94 10.05 -18.00
CA ILE A 88 10.81 9.41 -17.26
C ILE A 88 10.94 7.89 -17.24
N LEU A 89 11.39 7.28 -18.35
CA LEU A 89 11.65 5.84 -18.40
C LEU A 89 12.77 5.45 -17.43
N GLY A 90 13.87 6.21 -17.40
CA GLY A 90 14.97 5.99 -16.45
C GLY A 90 14.53 6.13 -15.00
N ILE A 91 13.71 7.14 -14.69
CA ILE A 91 13.11 7.31 -13.37
C ILE A 91 12.23 6.11 -13.01
N GLY A 92 11.36 5.67 -13.93
CA GLY A 92 10.51 4.49 -13.73
C GLY A 92 11.30 3.22 -13.43
N VAL A 93 12.39 2.98 -14.17
CA VAL A 93 13.30 1.83 -13.95
C VAL A 93 13.98 1.93 -12.58
N LEU A 94 14.47 3.10 -12.19
CA LEU A 94 15.12 3.30 -10.90
C LEU A 94 14.13 3.16 -9.74
N ILE A 95 12.90 3.66 -9.87
CA ILE A 95 11.83 3.45 -8.89
C ILE A 95 11.49 1.96 -8.78
N PHE A 96 11.41 1.25 -9.88
CA PHE A 96 11.17 -0.20 -9.90
C PHE A 96 12.26 -0.95 -9.11
N ILE A 97 13.54 -0.66 -9.37
CA ILE A 97 14.66 -1.27 -8.66
C ILE A 97 14.63 -0.90 -7.17
N LEU A 98 14.36 0.36 -6.83
CA LEU A 98 14.18 0.84 -5.45
C LEU A 98 13.09 0.05 -4.73
N THR A 99 11.98 -0.23 -5.41
CA THR A 99 10.86 -0.98 -4.83
C THR A 99 11.20 -2.47 -4.66
N ILE A 100 12.00 -3.06 -5.55
CA ILE A 100 12.52 -4.43 -5.35
C ILE A 100 13.33 -4.50 -4.05
N VAL A 101 14.29 -3.60 -3.88
CA VAL A 101 15.12 -3.57 -2.66
C VAL A 101 14.23 -3.36 -1.43
N GLY A 102 13.33 -2.37 -1.46
CA GLY A 102 12.42 -2.06 -0.36
C GLY A 102 11.42 -3.18 -0.03
N SER A 103 11.07 -4.05 -1.00
CA SER A 103 10.17 -5.19 -0.75
C SER A 103 10.79 -6.27 0.15
N PHE A 104 12.11 -6.28 0.29
CA PHE A 104 12.83 -7.22 1.14
C PHE A 104 13.06 -6.69 2.56
N ASP A 105 12.97 -5.39 2.78
CA ASP A 105 13.26 -4.74 4.05
C ASP A 105 12.37 -5.26 5.19
N THR A 106 11.05 -5.16 5.02
CA THR A 106 10.08 -5.59 6.04
C THR A 106 10.25 -7.07 6.47
N PRO A 107 10.40 -8.05 5.53
CA PRO A 107 10.69 -9.44 5.90
C PRO A 107 12.01 -9.62 6.65
N VAL A 108 13.06 -8.91 6.26
CA VAL A 108 14.39 -9.02 6.90
C VAL A 108 14.35 -8.45 8.31
N VAL A 109 13.74 -7.27 8.50
CA VAL A 109 13.55 -6.67 9.82
C VAL A 109 12.68 -7.58 10.70
N GLY A 110 11.53 -8.03 10.20
CA GLY A 110 10.62 -8.92 10.93
C GLY A 110 11.28 -10.22 11.38
N ALA A 111 12.13 -10.82 10.53
CA ALA A 111 12.91 -12.00 10.87
C ALA A 111 14.02 -11.73 11.91
N SER A 112 14.48 -10.47 12.02
CA SER A 112 15.57 -10.07 12.93
C SER A 112 15.09 -9.80 14.35
N ILE A 113 13.85 -9.32 14.52
CA ILE A 113 13.29 -8.96 15.84
C ILE A 113 13.40 -10.10 16.86
N PRO A 114 13.00 -11.37 16.55
CA PRO A 114 13.05 -12.46 17.54
C PRO A 114 14.47 -12.85 17.97
N LEU A 115 15.51 -12.39 17.28
CA LEU A 115 16.91 -12.66 17.64
C LEU A 115 17.51 -11.57 18.54
N LEU A 116 16.81 -10.47 18.73
CA LEU A 116 17.31 -9.27 19.40
C LEU A 116 16.59 -8.98 20.72
N VAL A 117 15.41 -9.59 20.92
CA VAL A 117 14.56 -9.33 22.10
C VAL A 117 14.05 -10.64 22.70
N GLU A 118 13.68 -10.59 23.97
CA GLU A 118 13.06 -11.72 24.68
C GLU A 118 11.61 -11.92 24.20
N GLU A 119 11.06 -13.12 24.42
CA GLU A 119 9.74 -13.51 23.92
C GLU A 119 8.62 -12.57 24.43
N GLU A 120 8.75 -12.09 25.68
CA GLU A 120 7.82 -11.18 26.33
C GLU A 120 7.79 -9.76 25.70
N GLU A 121 8.88 -9.36 25.02
CA GLU A 121 8.99 -8.05 24.35
C GLU A 121 8.58 -8.09 22.88
N LEU A 122 8.40 -9.25 22.28
CA LEU A 122 8.12 -9.42 20.85
C LEU A 122 6.89 -8.63 20.40
N GLU A 123 5.79 -8.71 21.15
CA GLU A 123 4.56 -8.00 20.81
C GLU A 123 4.78 -6.48 20.77
N LYS A 124 5.48 -5.93 21.77
CA LYS A 124 5.80 -4.51 21.87
C LYS A 124 6.68 -4.04 20.73
N ILE A 125 7.73 -4.79 20.39
CA ILE A 125 8.68 -4.40 19.34
C ILE A 125 8.07 -4.56 17.95
N ASN A 126 7.27 -5.60 17.69
CA ASN A 126 6.50 -5.72 16.46
C ASN A 126 5.46 -4.60 16.33
N GLY A 127 4.80 -4.23 17.42
CA GLY A 127 3.90 -3.09 17.48
C GLY A 127 4.61 -1.77 17.14
N LEU A 128 5.81 -1.56 17.68
CA LEU A 128 6.64 -0.38 17.37
C LEU A 128 7.08 -0.36 15.90
N SER A 129 7.53 -1.49 15.35
CA SER A 129 7.91 -1.62 13.94
C SER A 129 6.75 -1.28 13.01
N ASN A 130 5.55 -1.82 13.26
CA ASN A 130 4.36 -1.46 12.50
C ASN A 130 3.96 0.01 12.69
N GLY A 131 4.11 0.55 13.90
CA GLY A 131 3.87 1.97 14.20
C GLY A 131 4.79 2.88 13.38
N ILE A 132 6.06 2.53 13.23
CA ILE A 132 7.04 3.24 12.38
C ILE A 132 6.56 3.29 10.93
N LEU A 133 6.12 2.16 10.36
CA LEU A 133 5.61 2.09 9.00
C LEU A 133 4.40 3.01 8.81
N GLN A 134 3.43 2.93 9.71
CA GLN A 134 2.20 3.71 9.62
C GLN A 134 2.45 5.21 9.84
N LEU A 135 3.29 5.57 10.81
CA LEU A 135 3.67 6.95 11.06
C LEU A 135 4.41 7.56 9.86
N SER A 136 5.33 6.80 9.25
CA SER A 136 6.04 7.24 8.06
C SER A 136 5.08 7.49 6.88
N ASN A 137 4.07 6.65 6.70
CA ASN A 137 3.07 6.82 5.63
C ASN A 137 2.17 8.06 5.82
N VAL A 138 1.99 8.53 7.06
CA VAL A 138 1.24 9.78 7.36
C VAL A 138 2.14 10.99 7.27
N VAL A 139 3.30 10.93 7.93
CA VAL A 139 4.14 12.10 8.17
C VAL A 139 5.00 12.44 6.95
N ALA A 140 5.49 11.43 6.22
CA ALA A 140 6.36 11.67 5.09
C ALA A 140 5.70 12.45 3.94
N PRO A 141 4.43 12.20 3.53
CA PRO A 141 3.76 13.05 2.54
C PRO A 141 3.59 14.49 3.02
N ILE A 142 3.22 14.71 4.29
CA ILE A 142 3.00 16.05 4.84
C ILE A 142 4.31 16.85 4.86
N ILE A 143 5.37 16.27 5.44
CA ILE A 143 6.70 16.88 5.49
C ILE A 143 7.28 17.00 4.08
N GLY A 144 7.11 15.96 3.26
CA GLY A 144 7.54 15.94 1.88
C GLY A 144 6.90 17.05 1.05
N GLY A 145 5.59 17.30 1.22
CA GLY A 145 4.88 18.38 0.53
C GLY A 145 5.40 19.77 0.92
N ILE A 146 5.64 20.00 2.22
CA ILE A 146 6.20 21.26 2.70
C ILE A 146 7.59 21.49 2.09
N PHE A 147 8.46 20.50 2.18
CA PHE A 147 9.83 20.64 1.69
C PHE A 147 9.94 20.60 0.17
N TYR A 148 9.02 19.89 -0.53
CA TYR A 148 8.95 19.92 -1.98
C TYR A 148 8.70 21.33 -2.51
N GLY A 149 7.76 22.06 -1.89
CA GLY A 149 7.47 23.45 -2.26
C GLY A 149 8.61 24.43 -2.01
N VAL A 150 9.44 24.17 -0.97
CA VAL A 150 10.58 25.05 -0.62
C VAL A 150 11.87 24.68 -1.35
N MET A 151 12.14 23.37 -1.47
CA MET A 151 13.44 22.84 -1.91
C MET A 151 13.38 22.17 -3.30
N GLY A 152 12.17 21.81 -3.77
CA GLY A 152 11.97 21.06 -4.99
C GLY A 152 12.33 19.58 -4.88
N ALA A 153 11.97 18.80 -5.91
CA ALA A 153 12.18 17.33 -5.95
C ALA A 153 13.64 16.94 -5.72
N LYS A 154 14.58 17.67 -6.34
CA LYS A 154 16.00 17.31 -6.35
C LYS A 154 16.62 17.31 -4.94
N LEU A 155 16.30 18.29 -4.12
CA LEU A 155 16.82 18.34 -2.74
C LEU A 155 16.14 17.32 -1.83
N LEU A 156 14.87 16.97 -2.07
CA LEU A 156 14.24 15.88 -1.35
C LEU A 156 14.87 14.51 -1.68
N VAL A 157 15.21 14.27 -2.95
CA VAL A 157 15.97 13.08 -3.33
C VAL A 157 17.33 13.05 -2.63
N ALA A 158 18.02 14.19 -2.57
CA ALA A 158 19.30 14.32 -1.86
C ALA A 158 19.15 14.03 -0.35
N SER A 159 18.09 14.51 0.29
CA SER A 159 17.82 14.21 1.71
C SER A 159 17.61 12.72 1.95
N SER A 160 16.95 12.03 1.01
CA SER A 160 16.74 10.58 1.11
C SER A 160 18.04 9.78 1.02
N ILE A 161 19.02 10.24 0.22
CA ILE A 161 20.37 9.66 0.19
C ILE A 161 20.99 9.71 1.59
N LEU A 162 20.89 10.88 2.25
CA LEU A 162 21.42 11.06 3.59
C LEU A 162 20.73 10.14 4.60
N PHE A 163 19.41 10.01 4.54
CA PHE A 163 18.66 9.09 5.41
C PHE A 163 19.12 7.65 5.25
N PHE A 164 19.26 7.15 4.02
CA PHE A 164 19.73 5.78 3.78
C PHE A 164 21.17 5.57 4.26
N ILE A 165 22.07 6.54 4.07
CA ILE A 165 23.44 6.44 4.58
C ILE A 165 23.44 6.40 6.11
N ILE A 166 22.66 7.25 6.77
CA ILE A 166 22.56 7.26 8.25
C ILE A 166 21.98 5.95 8.76
N ALA A 167 20.93 5.41 8.09
CA ALA A 167 20.34 4.13 8.44
C ALA A 167 21.39 3.00 8.31
N ALA A 168 22.12 2.92 7.19
CA ALA A 168 23.18 1.93 6.98
C ALA A 168 24.27 2.01 8.07
N ILE A 169 24.68 3.23 8.47
CA ILE A 169 25.64 3.41 9.54
C ILE A 169 25.08 2.90 10.86
N ILE A 170 23.86 3.27 11.24
CA ILE A 170 23.22 2.83 12.50
C ILE A 170 23.08 1.30 12.52
N GLU A 171 22.62 0.72 11.42
CA GLU A 171 22.43 -0.72 11.29
C GLU A 171 23.75 -1.49 11.30
N SER A 172 24.85 -0.85 10.88
CA SER A 172 26.18 -1.46 10.97
C SER A 172 26.64 -1.75 12.40
N PHE A 173 26.06 -1.07 13.41
CA PHE A 173 26.33 -1.33 14.83
C PHE A 173 25.48 -2.44 15.43
N LEU A 174 24.51 -2.99 14.69
CA LEU A 174 23.70 -4.12 15.15
C LEU A 174 24.59 -5.36 15.40
N LYS A 175 24.24 -6.10 16.44
CA LYS A 175 24.83 -7.40 16.74
C LYS A 175 23.73 -8.46 16.66
N ILE A 176 23.50 -8.97 15.47
CA ILE A 176 22.50 -10.04 15.23
C ILE A 176 23.24 -11.36 15.17
N PRO A 177 22.90 -12.33 16.02
CA PRO A 177 23.48 -13.68 15.93
C PRO A 177 23.13 -14.30 14.57
N PHE A 178 24.13 -14.79 13.86
CA PHE A 178 23.94 -15.49 12.60
C PHE A 178 24.27 -16.96 12.77
N GLU A 179 23.22 -17.79 12.78
CA GLU A 179 23.37 -19.25 12.71
C GLU A 179 22.92 -19.74 11.34
N LYS A 180 23.81 -20.38 10.61
CA LYS A 180 23.47 -21.05 9.35
C LYS A 180 22.45 -22.15 9.63
N ARG A 181 21.16 -21.88 9.39
CA ARG A 181 20.14 -22.94 9.43
C ARG A 181 20.41 -23.99 8.34
N LYS A 182 20.23 -25.25 8.69
CA LYS A 182 20.28 -26.38 7.72
C LYS A 182 19.22 -26.09 6.63
N GLN A 183 19.65 -26.10 5.38
CA GLN A 183 18.80 -25.85 4.22
C GLN A 183 17.61 -26.82 4.23
N SER A 184 16.40 -26.30 4.18
CA SER A 184 15.24 -27.09 3.77
C SER A 184 15.44 -27.53 2.31
N SER A 185 15.20 -28.78 2.03
CA SER A 185 15.33 -29.37 0.69
C SER A 185 14.29 -28.77 -0.25
N GLY A 186 14.73 -27.93 -1.19
CA GLY A 186 13.90 -27.34 -2.25
C GLY A 186 14.33 -25.93 -2.65
N THR A 187 14.05 -25.58 -3.90
CA THR A 187 14.23 -24.20 -4.39
C THR A 187 13.12 -23.33 -3.79
N ILE A 188 13.43 -22.09 -3.36
CA ILE A 188 12.46 -21.13 -2.80
C ILE A 188 11.24 -21.02 -3.70
N MET A 189 11.44 -20.93 -5.02
CA MET A 189 10.36 -20.82 -6.00
C MET A 189 9.44 -22.07 -6.01
N GLN A 190 9.98 -23.27 -5.78
CA GLN A 190 9.18 -24.49 -5.71
C GLN A 190 8.29 -24.50 -4.46
N ILE A 191 8.82 -24.06 -3.32
CA ILE A 191 8.06 -23.95 -2.07
C ILE A 191 6.95 -22.91 -2.23
N LEU A 192 7.27 -21.71 -2.71
CA LEU A 192 6.29 -20.64 -2.91
C LEU A 192 5.19 -21.03 -3.90
N THR A 193 5.55 -21.69 -5.02
CA THR A 193 4.55 -22.12 -6.01
C THR A 193 3.67 -23.26 -5.48
N ALA A 194 4.23 -24.17 -4.68
CA ALA A 194 3.45 -25.22 -4.02
C ALA A 194 2.48 -24.65 -2.99
N ASP A 195 2.94 -23.73 -2.12
CA ASP A 195 2.11 -23.08 -1.10
C ASP A 195 0.99 -22.24 -1.72
N LEU A 196 1.26 -21.49 -2.79
CA LEU A 196 0.23 -20.75 -3.52
C LEU A 196 -0.78 -21.71 -4.17
N LYS A 197 -0.33 -22.81 -4.77
CA LYS A 197 -1.21 -23.79 -5.39
C LYS A 197 -2.15 -24.45 -4.37
N ASP A 198 -1.60 -24.84 -3.22
CA ASP A 198 -2.37 -25.40 -2.12
C ASP A 198 -3.35 -24.36 -1.53
N GLY A 199 -2.89 -23.12 -1.35
CA GLY A 199 -3.72 -22.02 -0.90
C GLY A 199 -4.89 -21.74 -1.87
N PHE A 200 -4.64 -21.72 -3.19
CA PHE A 200 -5.69 -21.58 -4.19
C PHE A 200 -6.70 -22.73 -4.17
N LYS A 201 -6.25 -23.95 -3.93
CA LYS A 201 -7.13 -25.11 -3.80
C LYS A 201 -8.06 -24.96 -2.59
N GLU A 202 -7.53 -24.54 -1.45
CA GLU A 202 -8.31 -24.27 -0.23
C GLU A 202 -9.33 -23.14 -0.45
N VAL A 203 -8.90 -22.04 -1.07
CA VAL A 203 -9.75 -20.91 -1.44
C VAL A 203 -10.92 -21.36 -2.32
N LYS A 204 -10.65 -22.20 -3.33
CA LYS A 204 -11.69 -22.70 -4.24
C LYS A 204 -12.70 -23.61 -3.54
N ASN A 205 -12.25 -24.35 -2.52
CA ASN A 205 -13.09 -25.27 -1.77
C ASN A 205 -13.98 -24.58 -0.74
N ASN A 206 -13.60 -23.36 -0.29
CA ASN A 206 -14.38 -22.62 0.71
C ASN A 206 -14.98 -21.35 0.10
N GLN A 207 -16.29 -21.34 -0.09
CA GLN A 207 -17.01 -20.22 -0.70
C GLN A 207 -16.84 -18.90 0.06
N VAL A 208 -16.76 -18.92 1.40
CA VAL A 208 -16.59 -17.70 2.21
C VAL A 208 -15.20 -17.11 1.99
N ILE A 209 -14.16 -17.95 1.96
CA ILE A 209 -12.80 -17.50 1.65
C ILE A 209 -12.74 -16.94 0.23
N PHE A 210 -13.29 -17.64 -0.76
CA PHE A 210 -13.34 -17.18 -2.15
C PHE A 210 -14.02 -15.80 -2.28
N LYS A 211 -15.18 -15.63 -1.63
CA LYS A 211 -15.91 -14.36 -1.60
C LYS A 211 -15.11 -13.26 -0.92
N SER A 212 -14.43 -13.56 0.19
CA SER A 212 -13.57 -12.59 0.91
C SER A 212 -12.41 -12.10 0.06
N ILE A 213 -11.74 -13.01 -0.66
CA ILE A 213 -10.67 -12.65 -1.61
C ILE A 213 -11.18 -11.77 -2.74
N THR A 214 -12.34 -12.11 -3.29
CA THR A 214 -12.96 -11.33 -4.38
C THR A 214 -13.26 -9.91 -3.93
N ILE A 215 -13.80 -9.72 -2.72
CA ILE A 215 -14.00 -8.36 -2.14
C ILE A 215 -12.66 -7.64 -1.97
N ALA A 216 -11.66 -8.30 -1.37
CA ALA A 216 -10.36 -7.69 -1.14
C ALA A 216 -9.71 -7.26 -2.47
N ALA A 217 -9.79 -8.10 -3.51
CA ALA A 217 -9.32 -7.75 -4.84
C ALA A 217 -10.11 -6.58 -5.45
N ALA A 218 -11.43 -6.55 -5.32
CA ALA A 218 -12.27 -5.46 -5.83
C ALA A 218 -11.98 -4.12 -5.12
N ILE A 219 -11.77 -4.13 -3.79
CA ILE A 219 -11.36 -2.95 -3.03
C ILE A 219 -10.03 -2.42 -3.56
N ASN A 220 -9.03 -3.29 -3.71
CA ASN A 220 -7.71 -2.89 -4.17
C ASN A 220 -7.72 -2.44 -5.63
N PHE A 221 -8.48 -3.12 -6.49
CA PHE A 221 -8.59 -2.79 -7.91
C PHE A 221 -9.20 -1.41 -8.15
N VAL A 222 -10.25 -1.02 -7.43
CA VAL A 222 -10.95 0.25 -7.69
C VAL A 222 -10.63 1.29 -6.64
N LEU A 223 -10.95 1.05 -5.37
CA LEU A 223 -10.91 2.08 -4.34
C LEU A 223 -9.47 2.41 -3.93
N THR A 224 -8.65 1.41 -3.60
CA THR A 224 -7.23 1.66 -3.25
C THR A 224 -6.48 2.30 -4.42
N SER A 225 -6.70 1.81 -5.64
CA SER A 225 -6.08 2.38 -6.84
C SER A 225 -6.56 3.79 -7.14
N PHE A 226 -7.82 4.12 -6.84
CA PHE A 226 -8.33 5.49 -6.92
C PHE A 226 -7.58 6.42 -5.95
N PHE A 227 -7.36 6.01 -4.71
CA PHE A 227 -6.60 6.84 -3.75
C PHE A 227 -5.11 6.96 -4.12
N ILE A 228 -4.53 5.96 -4.76
CA ILE A 228 -3.12 6.01 -5.17
C ILE A 228 -2.90 6.85 -6.44
N VAL A 229 -3.83 6.82 -7.40
CA VAL A 229 -3.68 7.49 -8.70
C VAL A 229 -4.66 8.66 -8.86
N GLY A 230 -5.94 8.43 -8.62
CA GLY A 230 -7.00 9.41 -8.87
C GLY A 230 -6.90 10.61 -7.94
N LEU A 231 -6.66 10.37 -6.65
CA LEU A 231 -6.54 11.44 -5.66
C LEU A 231 -5.38 12.40 -5.97
N PRO A 232 -4.13 11.95 -6.22
CA PRO A 232 -3.05 12.82 -6.69
C PRO A 232 -3.42 13.66 -7.92
N VAL A 233 -4.09 13.05 -8.90
CA VAL A 233 -4.53 13.74 -10.12
C VAL A 233 -5.57 14.82 -9.80
N ILE A 234 -6.56 14.52 -8.94
CA ILE A 234 -7.56 15.50 -8.52
C ILE A 234 -6.90 16.67 -7.79
N LEU A 235 -6.05 16.38 -6.82
CA LEU A 235 -5.39 17.42 -6.02
C LEU A 235 -4.46 18.29 -6.88
N ARG A 236 -3.61 17.66 -7.71
CA ARG A 236 -2.56 18.37 -8.43
C ARG A 236 -3.02 18.99 -9.75
N MET A 237 -3.77 18.24 -10.55
CA MET A 237 -4.14 18.68 -11.90
C MET A 237 -5.46 19.45 -11.93
N THR A 238 -6.46 19.05 -11.13
CA THR A 238 -7.78 19.67 -11.15
C THR A 238 -7.92 20.80 -10.15
N LEU A 239 -7.64 20.53 -8.87
CA LEU A 239 -7.71 21.54 -7.82
C LEU A 239 -6.47 22.45 -7.81
N GLN A 240 -5.38 22.03 -8.46
CA GLN A 240 -4.12 22.78 -8.54
C GLN A 240 -3.66 23.28 -7.17
N VAL A 241 -3.82 22.43 -6.14
CA VAL A 241 -3.41 22.79 -4.78
C VAL A 241 -1.88 22.93 -4.71
N ASN A 242 -1.42 23.76 -3.77
CA ASN A 242 0.01 23.91 -3.52
C ASN A 242 0.61 22.62 -2.92
N ASP A 243 1.94 22.54 -2.91
CA ASP A 243 2.68 21.32 -2.51
C ASP A 243 2.38 20.91 -1.05
N THR A 244 2.19 21.88 -0.16
CA THR A 244 1.81 21.62 1.24
C THR A 244 0.42 20.99 1.35
N MET A 245 -0.57 21.58 0.66
CA MET A 245 -1.94 21.03 0.62
C MET A 245 -1.97 19.65 -0.02
N TYR A 246 -1.18 19.42 -1.07
CA TYR A 246 -1.02 18.09 -1.67
C TYR A 246 -0.48 17.08 -0.67
N GLY A 247 0.59 17.42 0.06
CA GLY A 247 1.15 16.56 1.10
C GLY A 247 0.16 16.25 2.22
N ILE A 248 -0.62 17.26 2.66
CA ILE A 248 -1.69 17.08 3.66
C ILE A 248 -2.76 16.10 3.14
N GLY A 249 -3.25 16.30 1.91
CA GLY A 249 -4.22 15.39 1.29
C GLY A 249 -3.72 13.95 1.31
N MET A 250 -2.51 13.70 0.81
CA MET A 250 -1.93 12.36 0.81
C MET A 250 -1.74 11.77 2.21
N GLY A 251 -1.44 12.60 3.21
CA GLY A 251 -1.29 12.17 4.60
C GLY A 251 -2.61 11.85 5.30
N VAL A 252 -3.67 12.58 4.99
CA VAL A 252 -5.01 12.41 5.58
C VAL A 252 -5.59 11.03 5.29
N PHE A 253 -5.43 10.51 4.09
CA PHE A 253 -5.88 9.15 3.75
C PHE A 253 -5.22 8.09 4.64
N SER A 254 -3.89 8.19 4.83
CA SER A 254 -3.14 7.27 5.70
C SER A 254 -3.57 7.40 7.16
N PHE A 255 -3.78 8.62 7.65
CA PHE A 255 -4.27 8.88 8.99
C PHE A 255 -5.69 8.32 9.22
N ALA A 256 -6.60 8.52 8.27
CA ALA A 256 -7.94 7.97 8.29
C ALA A 256 -7.93 6.43 8.33
N SER A 257 -7.00 5.80 7.60
CA SER A 257 -6.83 4.34 7.60
C SER A 257 -6.39 3.82 8.98
N ILE A 258 -5.52 4.54 9.69
CA ILE A 258 -5.12 4.21 11.07
C ILE A 258 -6.32 4.28 12.00
N ILE A 259 -7.09 5.37 11.96
CA ILE A 259 -8.31 5.51 12.76
C ILE A 259 -9.30 4.38 12.46
N GLY A 260 -9.52 4.08 11.18
CA GLY A 260 -10.37 2.98 10.74
C GLY A 260 -9.92 1.62 11.29
N ALA A 261 -8.61 1.39 11.37
CA ALA A 261 -8.03 0.18 11.95
C ALA A 261 -8.30 0.08 13.46
N ILE A 262 -8.07 1.17 14.20
CA ILE A 262 -8.30 1.22 15.64
C ILE A 262 -9.78 0.96 15.98
N PHE A 263 -10.70 1.55 15.24
CA PHE A 263 -12.12 1.42 15.44
C PHE A 263 -12.78 0.29 14.63
N ALA A 264 -11.99 -0.57 13.97
CA ALA A 264 -12.50 -1.62 13.09
C ALA A 264 -13.59 -2.48 13.76
N GLY A 265 -13.36 -2.95 14.97
CA GLY A 265 -14.34 -3.76 15.70
C GLY A 265 -15.67 -3.06 15.98
N GLN A 266 -15.64 -1.74 16.23
CA GLN A 266 -16.86 -0.94 16.46
C GLN A 266 -17.58 -0.63 15.15
N LEU A 267 -16.83 -0.24 14.09
CA LEU A 267 -17.37 0.09 12.78
C LEU A 267 -17.99 -1.11 12.09
N THR A 268 -17.44 -2.31 12.30
CA THR A 268 -17.92 -3.54 11.67
C THR A 268 -18.91 -4.33 12.51
N LYS A 269 -19.16 -3.94 13.78
CA LYS A 269 -20.04 -4.66 14.71
C LYS A 269 -21.43 -5.01 14.16
N ASN A 270 -21.99 -4.11 13.37
CA ASN A 270 -23.33 -4.26 12.78
C ASN A 270 -23.28 -4.66 11.30
N ILE A 271 -22.09 -4.90 10.74
CA ILE A 271 -21.91 -5.28 9.35
C ILE A 271 -21.95 -6.82 9.29
N LYS A 272 -22.99 -7.34 8.67
CA LYS A 272 -23.08 -8.76 8.35
C LYS A 272 -22.35 -9.04 7.05
N PHE A 273 -21.78 -10.24 6.91
CA PHE A 273 -21.02 -10.65 5.74
C PHE A 273 -21.80 -10.48 4.42
N ASN A 274 -23.09 -10.78 4.44
CA ASN A 274 -23.98 -10.61 3.28
C ASN A 274 -24.30 -9.13 2.95
N ASN A 275 -23.96 -8.19 3.82
CA ASN A 275 -24.22 -6.76 3.65
C ASN A 275 -23.00 -5.95 3.13
N PHE A 276 -21.91 -6.62 2.73
CA PHE A 276 -20.72 -5.93 2.22
C PHE A 276 -20.98 -5.04 1.01
N TYR A 277 -21.97 -5.38 0.18
CA TYR A 277 -22.37 -4.53 -0.92
C TYR A 277 -22.68 -3.09 -0.50
N ARG A 278 -23.20 -2.89 0.73
CA ARG A 278 -23.52 -1.54 1.28
C ARG A 278 -22.31 -0.64 1.37
N VAL A 279 -21.14 -1.20 1.58
CA VAL A 279 -19.89 -0.43 1.66
C VAL A 279 -19.52 0.13 0.29
N PHE A 280 -19.58 -0.71 -0.73
CA PHE A 280 -19.38 -0.25 -2.11
C PHE A 280 -20.47 0.73 -2.54
N THR A 281 -21.74 0.48 -2.15
CA THR A 281 -22.84 1.42 -2.41
C THR A 281 -22.55 2.79 -1.78
N LEU A 282 -22.19 2.80 -0.49
CA LEU A 282 -21.89 4.04 0.22
C LEU A 282 -20.67 4.75 -0.38
N SER A 283 -19.59 4.01 -0.68
CA SER A 283 -18.41 4.58 -1.34
C SER A 283 -18.75 5.19 -2.71
N GLY A 284 -19.58 4.50 -3.51
CA GLY A 284 -20.04 5.00 -4.81
C GLY A 284 -20.88 6.29 -4.69
N ILE A 285 -21.80 6.34 -3.70
CA ILE A 285 -22.60 7.53 -3.42
C ILE A 285 -21.70 8.69 -2.95
N LEU A 286 -20.73 8.43 -2.08
CA LEU A 286 -19.78 9.46 -1.61
C LEU A 286 -18.94 10.00 -2.77
N LEU A 287 -18.51 9.16 -3.71
CA LEU A 287 -17.78 9.60 -4.91
C LEU A 287 -18.66 10.45 -5.84
N ILE A 288 -19.95 10.10 -6.01
CA ILE A 288 -20.91 10.93 -6.75
C ILE A 288 -21.08 12.28 -6.06
N LEU A 289 -21.26 12.28 -4.73
CA LEU A 289 -21.41 13.50 -3.96
C LEU A 289 -20.15 14.38 -4.06
N MET A 290 -18.96 13.77 -3.94
CA MET A 290 -17.69 14.46 -4.15
C MET A 290 -17.63 15.10 -5.54
N ASN A 291 -18.02 14.37 -6.59
CA ASN A 291 -18.05 14.87 -7.96
C ASN A 291 -18.97 16.11 -8.12
N LEU A 292 -20.18 16.02 -7.59
CA LEU A 292 -21.14 17.14 -7.63
C LEU A 292 -20.63 18.37 -6.86
N LEU A 293 -20.07 18.15 -5.67
CA LEU A 293 -19.57 19.25 -4.85
C LEU A 293 -18.34 19.91 -5.50
N LEU A 294 -17.42 19.13 -6.07
CA LEU A 294 -16.25 19.68 -6.78
C LEU A 294 -16.62 20.52 -7.99
N SER A 295 -17.72 20.19 -8.69
CA SER A 295 -18.20 20.98 -9.84
C SER A 295 -18.85 22.31 -9.47
N MET A 296 -19.24 22.48 -8.19
CA MET A 296 -20.02 23.64 -7.71
C MET A 296 -19.25 24.57 -6.77
N THR A 297 -18.02 24.17 -6.36
CA THR A 297 -17.30 24.86 -5.28
C THR A 297 -15.97 25.47 -5.74
N SER A 298 -15.49 26.45 -4.97
CA SER A 298 -14.14 27.01 -5.16
C SER A 298 -13.06 26.00 -4.75
N ILE A 299 -11.82 26.22 -5.20
CA ILE A 299 -10.66 25.34 -4.94
C ILE A 299 -10.51 25.01 -3.44
N GLY A 300 -10.60 26.02 -2.56
CA GLY A 300 -10.44 25.80 -1.11
C GLY A 300 -11.54 24.93 -0.51
N VAL A 301 -12.80 25.15 -0.91
CA VAL A 301 -13.92 24.31 -0.46
C VAL A 301 -13.83 22.92 -1.08
N GLY A 302 -13.47 22.82 -2.36
CA GLY A 302 -13.25 21.56 -3.05
C GLY A 302 -12.17 20.70 -2.35
N PHE A 303 -11.08 21.30 -1.90
CA PHE A 303 -10.05 20.61 -1.12
C PHE A 303 -10.62 20.04 0.20
N MET A 304 -11.41 20.82 0.94
CA MET A 304 -12.06 20.34 2.17
C MET A 304 -13.05 19.20 1.91
N VAL A 305 -13.78 19.26 0.81
CA VAL A 305 -14.66 18.15 0.36
C VAL A 305 -13.86 16.88 0.15
N VAL A 306 -12.73 16.96 -0.56
CA VAL A 306 -11.85 15.83 -0.80
C VAL A 306 -11.38 15.23 0.53
N LEU A 307 -10.85 16.06 1.46
CA LEU A 307 -10.38 15.60 2.78
C LEU A 307 -11.47 14.88 3.58
N VAL A 308 -12.68 15.40 3.62
CA VAL A 308 -13.80 14.77 4.33
C VAL A 308 -14.13 13.41 3.71
N MET A 309 -14.20 13.33 2.38
CA MET A 309 -14.48 12.08 1.68
C MET A 309 -13.37 11.03 1.88
N GLU A 310 -12.10 11.45 1.87
CA GLU A 310 -10.96 10.60 2.20
C GLU A 310 -11.05 10.01 3.60
N ILE A 311 -11.38 10.83 4.60
CA ILE A 311 -11.51 10.37 5.98
C ILE A 311 -12.58 9.28 6.06
N ILE A 312 -13.76 9.53 5.51
CA ILE A 312 -14.87 8.58 5.60
C ILE A 312 -14.53 7.28 4.87
N ILE A 313 -14.08 7.38 3.61
CA ILE A 313 -13.81 6.18 2.79
C ILE A 313 -12.57 5.44 3.32
N GLY A 314 -11.51 6.14 3.71
CA GLY A 314 -10.29 5.54 4.25
C GLY A 314 -10.54 4.75 5.54
N MET A 315 -11.31 5.32 6.47
CA MET A 315 -11.74 4.60 7.69
C MET A 315 -12.54 3.35 7.37
N MET A 316 -13.49 3.45 6.43
CA MET A 316 -14.32 2.32 6.02
C MET A 316 -13.49 1.21 5.37
N LEU A 317 -12.60 1.54 4.45
CA LEU A 317 -11.75 0.56 3.74
C LEU A 317 -10.84 -0.19 4.70
N SER A 318 -10.21 0.53 5.62
CA SER A 318 -9.33 -0.09 6.63
C SER A 318 -10.10 -1.01 7.56
N ALA A 319 -11.24 -0.57 8.09
CA ALA A 319 -12.07 -1.37 8.99
C ALA A 319 -12.55 -2.67 8.31
N ILE A 320 -12.95 -2.59 7.04
CA ILE A 320 -13.42 -3.76 6.29
C ILE A 320 -12.28 -4.71 5.95
N SER A 321 -11.13 -4.20 5.56
CA SER A 321 -9.95 -5.03 5.30
C SER A 321 -9.59 -5.89 6.51
N ILE A 322 -9.61 -5.30 7.71
CA ILE A 322 -9.38 -6.02 8.98
C ILE A 322 -10.47 -7.05 9.24
N TYR A 323 -11.72 -6.69 9.01
CA TYR A 323 -12.85 -7.61 9.21
C TYR A 323 -12.75 -8.83 8.28
N LEU A 324 -12.45 -8.63 6.99
CA LEU A 324 -12.28 -9.71 6.02
C LEU A 324 -11.13 -10.65 6.42
N ILE A 325 -9.98 -10.09 6.79
CA ILE A 325 -8.83 -10.87 7.28
C ILE A 325 -9.23 -11.68 8.51
N THR A 326 -9.93 -11.07 9.46
CA THR A 326 -10.38 -11.74 10.70
C THR A 326 -11.34 -12.90 10.42
N ILE A 327 -12.28 -12.74 9.48
CA ILE A 327 -13.18 -13.84 9.08
C ILE A 327 -12.36 -14.99 8.52
N VAL A 328 -11.48 -14.72 7.55
CA VAL A 328 -10.66 -15.76 6.93
C VAL A 328 -9.79 -16.48 7.97
N GLN A 329 -9.18 -15.75 8.90
CA GLN A 329 -8.41 -16.35 9.98
C GLN A 329 -9.23 -17.26 10.89
N ARG A 330 -10.50 -16.94 11.12
CA ARG A 330 -11.40 -17.75 11.96
C ARG A 330 -11.85 -19.04 11.31
N ILE A 331 -12.09 -19.03 10.00
CA ILE A 331 -12.65 -20.18 9.28
C ILE A 331 -11.59 -21.09 8.66
N THR A 332 -10.33 -20.61 8.58
CA THR A 332 -9.23 -21.39 8.00
C THR A 332 -8.58 -22.28 9.07
N PRO A 333 -8.41 -23.59 8.83
CA PRO A 333 -7.65 -24.47 9.71
C PRO A 333 -6.22 -23.94 9.92
N LYS A 334 -5.70 -24.09 11.15
CA LYS A 334 -4.37 -23.56 11.52
C LYS A 334 -3.25 -24.04 10.58
N GLU A 335 -3.35 -25.28 10.09
CA GLU A 335 -2.40 -25.91 9.18
C GLU A 335 -2.32 -25.23 7.80
N ASN A 336 -3.45 -24.69 7.31
CA ASN A 336 -3.57 -24.06 6.00
C ASN A 336 -3.56 -22.51 6.08
N LEU A 337 -3.58 -21.94 7.30
CA LEU A 337 -3.75 -20.50 7.50
C LEU A 337 -2.68 -19.68 6.76
N GLY A 338 -1.41 -20.07 6.86
CA GLY A 338 -0.33 -19.36 6.17
C GLY A 338 -0.47 -19.36 4.66
N LYS A 339 -0.86 -20.50 4.06
CA LYS A 339 -1.05 -20.65 2.61
C LYS A 339 -2.23 -19.83 2.10
N VAL A 340 -3.35 -19.88 2.83
CA VAL A 340 -4.55 -19.09 2.49
C VAL A 340 -4.27 -17.60 2.61
N MET A 341 -3.62 -17.15 3.70
CA MET A 341 -3.26 -15.73 3.89
C MET A 341 -2.29 -15.24 2.81
N ALA A 342 -1.28 -16.04 2.45
CA ALA A 342 -0.37 -15.70 1.36
C ALA A 342 -1.12 -15.55 0.02
N THR A 343 -2.08 -16.44 -0.25
CA THR A 343 -2.90 -16.37 -1.46
C THR A 343 -3.78 -15.12 -1.49
N ILE A 344 -4.41 -14.76 -0.35
CA ILE A 344 -5.23 -13.53 -0.24
C ILE A 344 -4.37 -12.31 -0.53
N ILE A 345 -3.22 -12.21 0.12
CA ILE A 345 -2.31 -11.07 -0.05
C ILE A 345 -1.84 -10.99 -1.51
N ALA A 346 -1.44 -12.12 -2.11
CA ALA A 346 -0.99 -12.15 -3.50
C ALA A 346 -2.09 -11.66 -4.47
N VAL A 347 -3.32 -12.17 -4.35
CA VAL A 347 -4.44 -11.78 -5.22
C VAL A 347 -4.80 -10.31 -5.01
N ALA A 348 -4.90 -9.86 -3.75
CA ALA A 348 -5.22 -8.48 -3.42
C ALA A 348 -4.15 -7.50 -3.95
N GLN A 349 -2.87 -7.85 -3.82
CA GLN A 349 -1.76 -7.01 -4.31
C GLN A 349 -1.63 -7.03 -5.84
N CYS A 350 -1.93 -8.15 -6.52
CA CYS A 350 -1.99 -8.18 -7.98
C CYS A 350 -3.10 -7.28 -8.55
N ALA A 351 -4.17 -7.05 -7.81
CA ALA A 351 -5.26 -6.20 -8.24
C ALA A 351 -4.88 -4.70 -8.29
N VAL A 352 -3.94 -4.27 -7.43
CA VAL A 352 -3.52 -2.85 -7.33
C VAL A 352 -2.92 -2.32 -8.64
N PRO A 353 -1.86 -2.90 -9.24
CA PRO A 353 -1.28 -2.37 -10.47
C PRO A 353 -2.28 -2.36 -11.64
N LEU A 354 -3.17 -3.36 -11.73
CA LEU A 354 -4.23 -3.39 -12.74
C LEU A 354 -5.21 -2.23 -12.54
N GLY A 355 -5.61 -1.97 -11.30
CA GLY A 355 -6.47 -0.84 -10.96
C GLY A 355 -5.79 0.51 -11.22
N GLN A 356 -4.51 0.64 -10.90
CA GLN A 356 -3.73 1.86 -11.19
C GLN A 356 -3.68 2.16 -12.69
N LEU A 357 -3.45 1.17 -13.54
CA LEU A 357 -3.50 1.34 -14.99
C LEU A 357 -4.89 1.77 -15.46
N LEU A 358 -5.95 1.17 -14.91
CA LEU A 358 -7.32 1.57 -15.21
C LEU A 358 -7.57 3.03 -14.82
N MET A 359 -7.15 3.45 -13.62
CA MET A 359 -7.27 4.85 -13.18
C MET A 359 -6.48 5.79 -14.10
N GLY A 360 -5.27 5.42 -14.51
CA GLY A 360 -4.48 6.17 -15.48
C GLY A 360 -5.21 6.39 -16.79
N LEU A 361 -5.88 5.36 -17.31
CA LEU A 361 -6.69 5.46 -18.54
C LEU A 361 -7.92 6.35 -18.35
N ILE A 362 -8.62 6.21 -17.22
CA ILE A 362 -9.81 7.02 -16.89
C ILE A 362 -9.44 8.51 -16.78
N PHE A 363 -8.31 8.82 -16.14
CA PHE A 363 -7.86 10.20 -15.93
C PHE A 363 -6.98 10.76 -17.06
N ARG A 364 -6.69 9.98 -18.12
CA ARG A 364 -5.75 10.36 -19.20
C ARG A 364 -6.08 11.71 -19.88
N ASN A 365 -7.36 11.99 -20.10
CA ASN A 365 -7.81 13.16 -20.86
C ASN A 365 -8.45 14.23 -19.96
N THR A 366 -8.18 14.23 -18.65
CA THR A 366 -8.82 15.12 -17.68
C THR A 366 -7.93 16.28 -17.29
N THR A 367 -7.62 17.15 -18.24
CA THR A 367 -6.92 18.40 -17.94
C THR A 367 -7.86 19.44 -17.30
N ASP A 368 -9.16 19.45 -17.67
CA ASP A 368 -10.06 20.56 -17.32
C ASP A 368 -11.22 20.15 -16.39
N SER A 369 -11.54 18.86 -16.27
CA SER A 369 -12.67 18.41 -15.44
C SER A 369 -12.55 16.96 -14.99
N VAL A 370 -12.70 16.73 -13.69
CA VAL A 370 -12.79 15.37 -13.10
C VAL A 370 -14.20 14.80 -13.12
N PHE A 371 -15.18 15.54 -13.68
CA PHE A 371 -16.58 15.12 -13.64
C PHE A 371 -16.80 13.75 -14.27
N VAL A 372 -16.31 13.55 -15.48
CA VAL A 372 -16.47 12.27 -16.21
C VAL A 372 -15.70 11.15 -15.53
N PRO A 373 -14.40 11.28 -15.17
CA PRO A 373 -13.67 10.26 -14.44
C PRO A 373 -14.34 9.83 -13.14
N LEU A 374 -14.73 10.75 -12.29
CA LEU A 374 -15.39 10.45 -11.03
C LEU A 374 -16.75 9.77 -11.24
N LEU A 375 -17.49 10.14 -12.29
CA LEU A 375 -18.73 9.48 -12.66
C LEU A 375 -18.48 8.04 -13.11
N LEU A 376 -17.44 7.79 -13.92
CA LEU A 376 -17.07 6.44 -14.37
C LEU A 376 -16.63 5.56 -13.18
N ILE A 377 -15.80 6.11 -12.28
CA ILE A 377 -15.33 5.38 -11.09
C ILE A 377 -16.49 5.07 -10.16
N SER A 378 -17.35 6.03 -9.85
CA SER A 378 -18.52 5.81 -9.01
C SER A 378 -19.48 4.80 -9.63
N GLY A 379 -19.70 4.86 -10.96
CA GLY A 379 -20.47 3.86 -11.69
C GLY A 379 -19.86 2.45 -11.57
N LEU A 380 -18.53 2.33 -11.73
CA LEU A 380 -17.82 1.06 -11.56
C LEU A 380 -17.95 0.52 -10.12
N VAL A 381 -17.80 1.38 -9.10
CA VAL A 381 -17.99 1.00 -7.69
C VAL A 381 -19.41 0.51 -7.44
N LEU A 382 -20.43 1.17 -8.01
CA LEU A 382 -21.83 0.74 -7.88
C LEU A 382 -22.13 -0.57 -8.63
N LEU A 383 -21.50 -0.80 -9.78
CA LEU A 383 -21.58 -2.09 -10.49
C LEU A 383 -20.97 -3.22 -9.65
N ILE A 384 -19.82 -2.98 -9.03
CA ILE A 384 -19.20 -3.94 -8.09
C ILE A 384 -20.12 -4.16 -6.88
N SER A 385 -20.78 -3.12 -6.38
CA SER A 385 -21.76 -3.26 -5.31
C SER A 385 -22.91 -4.19 -5.71
N GLY A 386 -23.46 -4.03 -6.92
CA GLY A 386 -24.49 -4.90 -7.45
C GLY A 386 -24.02 -6.35 -7.62
N ALA A 387 -22.81 -6.56 -8.13
CA ALA A 387 -22.19 -7.88 -8.24
C ALA A 387 -22.00 -8.53 -6.86
N CYS A 388 -21.50 -7.76 -5.88
CA CYS A 388 -21.38 -8.21 -4.50
C CYS A 388 -22.75 -8.59 -3.91
N PHE A 389 -23.78 -7.76 -4.11
CA PHE A 389 -25.13 -8.09 -3.64
C PHE A 389 -25.60 -9.44 -4.18
N MET A 390 -25.47 -9.68 -5.49
CA MET A 390 -25.86 -10.96 -6.10
C MET A 390 -25.04 -12.14 -5.55
N MET A 391 -23.72 -11.96 -5.38
CA MET A 391 -22.81 -13.00 -4.91
C MET A 391 -23.06 -13.38 -3.44
N PHE A 392 -23.50 -12.43 -2.59
CA PHE A 392 -23.64 -12.64 -1.15
C PHE A 392 -25.06 -12.91 -0.69
N ARG A 393 -26.07 -12.71 -1.53
CA ARG A 393 -27.48 -12.87 -1.20
C ARG A 393 -27.83 -14.21 -0.55
N GLU A 394 -27.16 -15.28 -0.97
CA GLU A 394 -27.43 -16.66 -0.52
C GLU A 394 -26.51 -17.13 0.61
N THR A 395 -25.55 -16.32 1.05
CA THR A 395 -24.60 -16.72 2.09
C THR A 395 -25.23 -16.55 3.47
N LYS A 396 -25.42 -17.65 4.20
CA LYS A 396 -25.97 -17.64 5.55
C LYS A 396 -24.85 -17.35 6.57
N GLU A 397 -25.17 -16.65 7.65
CA GLU A 397 -24.22 -16.43 8.77
C GLU A 397 -23.76 -17.75 9.41
N SER A 398 -24.60 -18.81 9.37
CA SER A 398 -24.23 -20.16 9.79
C SER A 398 -23.00 -20.70 9.06
N ASP A 399 -22.84 -20.37 7.76
CA ASP A 399 -21.75 -20.87 6.93
C ASP A 399 -20.37 -20.31 7.36
N ILE A 400 -20.37 -19.21 8.14
CA ILE A 400 -19.16 -18.57 8.68
C ILE A 400 -18.75 -19.25 10.00
N TYR A 401 -19.68 -19.81 10.75
CA TYR A 401 -19.44 -20.36 12.09
C TYR A 401 -19.41 -21.90 12.13
N THR A 402 -19.99 -22.60 11.14
CA THR A 402 -20.06 -24.07 11.09
C THR A 402 -18.80 -24.75 10.52
N ALA A 403 -17.80 -24.00 10.07
CA ALA A 403 -16.53 -24.57 9.58
C ALA A 403 -15.59 -25.07 10.72
N LYS A 404 -16.10 -25.29 11.92
CA LYS A 404 -15.34 -25.74 13.09
C LYS A 404 -15.57 -27.21 13.49
N ASP A 405 -16.45 -27.95 12.80
CA ASP A 405 -16.69 -29.38 13.07
C ASP A 405 -16.06 -30.27 12.04
#